data_ec48eb1f7c21a08be09d9ee9b972e91f
#
_entry.id   ec48eb1f7c21a08be09d9ee9b972e91f
#
_cell.length_a   1.000
_cell.length_b   1.000
_cell.length_c   1.000
_cell.angle_alpha   90.00
_cell.angle_beta   90.00
_cell.angle_gamma   90.00
#
_symmetry.space_group_name_H-M   'P 1'
#
loop_
_entity.id
_entity.type
_entity.pdbx_description
1 polymer ?
#
loop_
_entity_poly.entity_id
_entity_poly.type
_entity_poly.pdbx_seq_one_letter_code
_entity_poly.pdbx_strand_id
1 'polypeptide(L)'
;MEERFRNLDYQNWKPVRTLGTDSYGTVYEIARDDGFGMVDHAALKVLSIPAAPEDFDALVAEGRTPEEVTALLHRQVETIARQLMAVDAISDEPNLLRCEDHVIREHPDGRGWDIYVRTELLPSLPDYLRNHPHGEADIIRLGAGLCSALETCHRRGIVHGDIKPRNVFVGGGNFNEQVTYK
;
A
#
# COMPACT_ATOMS: atom_id res chain seq x y z
N MET A 1 -3.62 -18.53 -1.54
CA MET A 1 -3.06 -17.44 -0.71
C MET A 1 -1.65 -17.78 -0.18
N GLU A 2 -1.42 -18.95 0.43
CA GLU A 2 -0.07 -19.37 0.89
C GLU A 2 0.97 -19.53 -0.24
N GLU A 3 0.58 -19.97 -1.40
CA GLU A 3 1.48 -20.21 -2.54
C GLU A 3 2.02 -18.89 -3.13
N ARG A 4 1.15 -17.88 -3.24
CA ARG A 4 1.52 -16.53 -3.68
C ARG A 4 2.45 -15.84 -2.67
N PHE A 5 2.22 -16.06 -1.38
CA PHE A 5 3.07 -15.59 -0.30
C PHE A 5 4.48 -16.23 -0.38
N ARG A 6 4.57 -17.56 -0.59
CA ARG A 6 5.86 -18.28 -0.66
C ARG A 6 6.69 -17.92 -1.89
N ASN A 7 6.01 -17.58 -3.00
CA ASN A 7 6.64 -17.26 -4.29
C ASN A 7 6.80 -15.76 -4.52
N LEU A 8 6.60 -14.94 -3.48
CA LEU A 8 6.78 -13.50 -3.57
C LEU A 8 8.26 -13.18 -3.84
N ASP A 9 8.57 -12.81 -5.07
CA ASP A 9 9.90 -12.34 -5.49
C ASP A 9 9.83 -10.82 -5.72
N TYR A 10 10.29 -10.07 -4.74
CA TYR A 10 10.36 -8.63 -4.81
C TYR A 10 11.75 -8.14 -4.38
N GLN A 11 12.65 -7.94 -5.37
CA GLN A 11 13.95 -7.28 -5.17
C GLN A 11 14.77 -7.78 -3.97
N ASN A 12 14.87 -9.11 -3.77
CA ASN A 12 15.52 -9.77 -2.63
C ASN A 12 14.82 -9.59 -1.26
N TRP A 13 13.64 -8.99 -1.21
CA TRP A 13 12.81 -8.97 -0.03
C TRP A 13 12.10 -10.32 0.13
N LYS A 14 12.04 -10.81 1.36
CA LYS A 14 11.36 -12.07 1.71
C LYS A 14 10.10 -11.78 2.51
N PRO A 15 8.99 -12.48 2.24
CA PRO A 15 7.77 -12.31 3.02
C PRO A 15 7.96 -12.89 4.44
N VAL A 16 7.50 -12.13 5.44
CA VAL A 16 7.53 -12.53 6.85
C VAL A 16 6.16 -13.00 7.31
N ARG A 17 5.13 -12.18 7.07
CA ARG A 17 3.72 -12.51 7.39
C ARG A 17 2.75 -11.64 6.61
N THR A 18 1.50 -12.07 6.55
CA THR A 18 0.40 -11.24 6.05
C THR A 18 -0.05 -10.26 7.13
N LEU A 19 -0.13 -8.97 6.79
CA LEU A 19 -0.63 -7.90 7.66
C LEU A 19 -2.13 -7.71 7.50
N GLY A 20 -2.67 -7.91 6.30
CA GLY A 20 -4.09 -7.80 6.02
C GLY A 20 -4.41 -8.03 4.55
N THR A 21 -5.70 -8.23 4.28
CA THR A 21 -6.24 -8.33 2.92
C THR A 21 -7.52 -7.49 2.85
N ASP A 22 -7.65 -6.71 1.80
CA ASP A 22 -8.86 -5.93 1.48
C ASP A 22 -9.32 -6.22 0.04
N SER A 23 -10.34 -5.52 -0.42
CA SER A 23 -10.85 -5.63 -1.79
C SER A 23 -9.86 -5.15 -2.87
N TYR A 24 -8.81 -4.45 -2.47
CA TYR A 24 -7.81 -3.88 -3.38
C TYR A 24 -6.53 -4.71 -3.42
N GLY A 25 -6.33 -5.65 -2.49
CA GLY A 25 -5.15 -6.49 -2.49
C GLY A 25 -4.75 -7.00 -1.11
N THR A 26 -3.53 -7.54 -1.03
CA THR A 26 -2.97 -8.09 0.20
C THR A 26 -1.73 -7.31 0.60
N VAL A 27 -1.59 -7.02 1.90
CA VAL A 27 -0.43 -6.36 2.49
C VAL A 27 0.38 -7.38 3.27
N TYR A 28 1.67 -7.43 2.97
CA TYR A 28 2.65 -8.30 3.62
C TYR A 28 3.67 -7.48 4.40
N GLU A 29 4.12 -8.00 5.52
CA GLU A 29 5.41 -7.61 6.07
C GLU A 29 6.48 -8.36 5.29
N ILE A 30 7.47 -7.61 4.80
CA ILE A 30 8.63 -8.14 4.10
C ILE A 30 9.92 -7.74 4.83
N ALA A 31 10.95 -8.59 4.73
CA ALA A 31 12.25 -8.34 5.33
C ALA A 31 13.37 -8.56 4.32
N ARG A 32 14.45 -7.82 4.47
CA ARG A 32 15.66 -7.94 3.68
C ARG A 32 16.88 -7.87 4.60
N ASP A 33 17.74 -8.89 4.52
CA ASP A 33 19.04 -8.90 5.17
C ASP A 33 20.06 -8.12 4.28
N ASP A 34 20.76 -7.16 4.86
CA ASP A 34 21.78 -6.37 4.17
C ASP A 34 23.13 -7.11 4.03
N GLY A 35 23.25 -8.31 4.61
CA GLY A 35 24.48 -9.10 4.63
C GLY A 35 25.52 -8.65 5.67
N PHE A 36 25.22 -7.62 6.45
CA PHE A 36 26.07 -7.08 7.53
C PHE A 36 25.49 -7.26 8.93
N GLY A 37 24.39 -8.00 9.02
CA GLY A 37 23.73 -8.34 10.30
C GLY A 37 22.58 -7.38 10.65
N MET A 38 22.17 -6.49 9.74
CA MET A 38 20.96 -5.70 9.88
C MET A 38 19.85 -6.26 8.98
N VAL A 39 18.65 -6.27 9.50
CA VAL A 39 17.45 -6.71 8.78
C VAL A 39 16.50 -5.53 8.65
N ASP A 40 16.30 -5.08 7.42
CA ASP A 40 15.29 -4.07 7.09
C ASP A 40 13.91 -4.71 7.06
N HIS A 41 12.90 -4.00 7.52
CA HIS A 41 11.50 -4.39 7.43
C HIS A 41 10.68 -3.33 6.70
N ALA A 42 9.74 -3.77 5.86
CA ALA A 42 8.84 -2.88 5.14
C ALA A 42 7.44 -3.52 5.02
N ALA A 43 6.45 -2.71 4.68
CA ALA A 43 5.14 -3.20 4.24
C ALA A 43 5.10 -3.23 2.71
N LEU A 44 4.57 -4.32 2.14
CA LEU A 44 4.38 -4.49 0.71
C LEU A 44 2.92 -4.77 0.41
N LYS A 45 2.24 -3.83 -0.24
CA LYS A 45 0.90 -4.06 -0.80
C LYS A 45 1.03 -4.63 -2.20
N VAL A 46 0.30 -5.72 -2.46
CA VAL A 46 0.22 -6.37 -3.77
C VAL A 46 -1.21 -6.27 -4.26
N LEU A 47 -1.40 -5.57 -5.38
CA LEU A 47 -2.67 -5.49 -6.08
C LEU A 47 -2.56 -6.30 -7.37
N SER A 48 -3.55 -7.17 -7.62
CA SER A 48 -3.61 -7.93 -8.88
C SER A 48 -4.74 -7.41 -9.74
N ILE A 49 -4.47 -7.26 -11.02
CA ILE A 49 -5.43 -6.80 -12.03
C ILE A 49 -5.43 -7.79 -13.19
N PRO A 50 -6.52 -8.56 -13.34
CA PRO A 50 -7.71 -8.59 -12.50
C PRO A 50 -7.43 -9.18 -11.10
N ALA A 51 -8.38 -8.99 -10.17
CA ALA A 51 -8.24 -9.46 -8.79
C ALA A 51 -8.14 -11.00 -8.71
N ALA A 52 -8.86 -11.69 -9.57
CA ALA A 52 -8.79 -13.14 -9.76
C ALA A 52 -8.63 -13.49 -11.24
N PRO A 53 -7.93 -14.58 -11.59
CA PRO A 53 -7.78 -15.02 -12.98
C PRO A 53 -9.13 -15.26 -13.68
N GLU A 54 -10.13 -15.73 -12.94
CA GLU A 54 -11.48 -16.01 -13.42
C GLU A 54 -12.20 -14.75 -13.90
N ASP A 55 -11.84 -13.56 -13.41
CA ASP A 55 -12.43 -12.29 -13.84
C ASP A 55 -12.07 -11.97 -15.29
N PHE A 56 -10.90 -12.38 -15.76
CA PHE A 56 -10.53 -12.27 -17.17
C PHE A 56 -11.44 -13.13 -18.05
N ASP A 57 -11.63 -14.39 -17.66
CA ASP A 57 -12.48 -15.34 -18.41
C ASP A 57 -13.95 -14.92 -18.40
N ALA A 58 -14.43 -14.33 -17.30
CA ALA A 58 -15.78 -13.78 -17.20
C ALA A 58 -15.99 -12.63 -18.20
N LEU A 59 -15.03 -11.72 -18.32
CA LEU A 59 -15.10 -10.61 -19.29
C LEU A 59 -15.08 -11.11 -20.75
N VAL A 60 -14.33 -12.17 -21.05
CA VAL A 60 -14.36 -12.81 -22.37
C VAL A 60 -15.71 -13.49 -22.61
N ALA A 61 -16.27 -14.17 -21.62
CA ALA A 61 -17.60 -14.82 -21.72
C ALA A 61 -18.74 -13.82 -21.93
N GLU A 62 -18.58 -12.55 -21.51
CA GLU A 62 -19.49 -11.44 -21.81
C GLU A 62 -19.46 -11.00 -23.29
N GLY A 63 -18.60 -11.60 -24.13
CA GLY A 63 -18.53 -11.33 -25.56
C GLY A 63 -17.40 -10.39 -25.99
N ARG A 64 -16.45 -10.08 -25.08
CA ARG A 64 -15.24 -9.32 -25.44
C ARG A 64 -14.18 -10.25 -25.99
N THR A 65 -13.33 -9.73 -26.88
CA THR A 65 -12.14 -10.48 -27.27
C THR A 65 -11.07 -10.43 -26.17
N PRO A 66 -10.15 -11.42 -26.08
CA PRO A 66 -9.04 -11.37 -25.14
C PRO A 66 -8.20 -10.07 -25.23
N GLU A 67 -8.02 -9.55 -26.44
CA GLU A 67 -7.28 -8.30 -26.70
C GLU A 67 -8.02 -7.09 -26.12
N GLU A 68 -9.36 -7.05 -26.25
CA GLU A 68 -10.18 -5.99 -25.68
C GLU A 68 -10.16 -6.02 -24.15
N VAL A 69 -10.19 -7.22 -23.54
CA VAL A 69 -10.07 -7.40 -22.10
C VAL A 69 -8.68 -6.93 -21.63
N THR A 70 -7.61 -7.37 -22.27
CA THR A 70 -6.24 -6.95 -21.95
C THR A 70 -6.10 -5.43 -22.05
N ALA A 71 -6.63 -4.81 -23.09
CA ALA A 71 -6.60 -3.34 -23.24
C ALA A 71 -7.42 -2.61 -22.16
N LEU A 72 -8.51 -3.19 -21.67
CA LEU A 72 -9.31 -2.65 -20.57
C LEU A 72 -8.51 -2.69 -19.26
N LEU A 73 -7.93 -3.84 -18.93
CA LEU A 73 -7.13 -4.04 -17.72
C LEU A 73 -5.88 -3.17 -17.73
N HIS A 74 -5.21 -3.05 -18.88
CA HIS A 74 -4.05 -2.16 -19.04
C HIS A 74 -4.40 -0.70 -18.71
N ARG A 75 -5.55 -0.20 -19.16
CA ARG A 75 -6.01 1.16 -18.80
C ARG A 75 -6.25 1.33 -17.29
N GLN A 76 -6.72 0.28 -16.61
CA GLN A 76 -6.84 0.30 -15.13
C GLN A 76 -5.46 0.41 -14.49
N VAL A 77 -4.50 -0.40 -14.93
CA VAL A 77 -3.10 -0.35 -14.46
C VAL A 77 -2.48 1.03 -14.68
N GLU A 78 -2.64 1.62 -15.87
CA GLU A 78 -2.15 2.98 -16.16
C GLU A 78 -2.77 4.03 -15.24
N THR A 79 -4.05 3.88 -14.90
CA THR A 79 -4.73 4.80 -13.98
C THR A 79 -4.14 4.71 -12.58
N ILE A 80 -3.92 3.49 -12.08
CA ILE A 80 -3.28 3.27 -10.76
C ILE A 80 -1.84 3.76 -10.79
N ALA A 81 -1.07 3.49 -11.84
CA ALA A 81 0.30 3.97 -11.99
C ALA A 81 0.39 5.49 -11.89
N ARG A 82 -0.52 6.22 -12.56
CA ARG A 82 -0.60 7.69 -12.46
C ARG A 82 -0.93 8.17 -11.04
N GLN A 83 -1.83 7.47 -10.34
CA GLN A 83 -2.16 7.78 -8.95
C GLN A 83 -0.95 7.54 -8.02
N LEU A 84 -0.23 6.43 -8.19
CA LEU A 84 0.98 6.13 -7.42
C LEU A 84 2.05 7.20 -7.63
N MET A 85 2.29 7.64 -8.88
CA MET A 85 3.23 8.73 -9.16
C MET A 85 2.82 10.05 -8.50
N ALA A 86 1.51 10.36 -8.46
CA ALA A 86 1.03 11.56 -7.80
C ALA A 86 1.20 11.51 -6.28
N VAL A 87 1.01 10.33 -5.66
CA VAL A 87 1.24 10.11 -4.23
C VAL A 87 2.73 10.13 -3.91
N ASP A 88 3.56 9.49 -4.74
CA ASP A 88 5.02 9.47 -4.59
C ASP A 88 5.61 10.90 -4.55
N ALA A 89 5.12 11.79 -5.40
CA ALA A 89 5.53 13.19 -5.44
C ALA A 89 5.26 14.00 -4.15
N ILE A 90 4.49 13.44 -3.21
CA ILE A 90 4.17 14.06 -1.90
C ILE A 90 4.53 13.16 -0.71
N SER A 91 5.15 12.01 -0.95
CA SER A 91 5.42 10.99 0.08
C SER A 91 6.43 11.41 1.14
N ASP A 92 7.19 12.49 0.92
CA ASP A 92 8.12 13.05 1.92
C ASP A 92 7.43 13.93 2.99
N GLU A 93 6.14 14.19 2.84
CA GLU A 93 5.39 14.98 3.83
C GLU A 93 5.19 14.19 5.14
N PRO A 94 5.41 14.82 6.32
CA PRO A 94 5.48 14.10 7.60
C PRO A 94 4.21 13.31 7.97
N ASN A 95 3.05 13.78 7.53
CA ASN A 95 1.74 13.20 7.83
C ASN A 95 1.21 12.30 6.70
N LEU A 96 2.06 11.90 5.76
CA LEU A 96 1.72 10.92 4.73
C LEU A 96 2.56 9.66 4.92
N LEU A 97 1.94 8.51 4.67
CA LEU A 97 2.66 7.23 4.67
C LEU A 97 3.68 7.25 3.54
N ARG A 98 4.94 7.05 3.86
CA ARG A 98 6.02 7.12 2.89
C ARG A 98 5.96 5.93 1.93
N CYS A 99 5.77 6.24 0.66
CA CYS A 99 5.97 5.28 -0.42
C CYS A 99 7.48 5.22 -0.73
N GLU A 100 8.08 4.05 -0.59
CA GLU A 100 9.52 3.89 -0.80
C GLU A 100 9.85 3.40 -2.21
N ASP A 101 8.92 2.63 -2.81
CA ASP A 101 9.10 2.08 -4.14
C ASP A 101 7.79 1.48 -4.67
N HIS A 102 7.64 1.39 -5.98
CA HIS A 102 6.58 0.61 -6.62
C HIS A 102 7.07 -0.07 -7.89
N VAL A 103 6.53 -1.24 -8.19
CA VAL A 103 6.85 -2.03 -9.37
C VAL A 103 5.57 -2.60 -9.97
N ILE A 104 5.45 -2.56 -11.29
CA ILE A 104 4.34 -3.17 -12.04
C ILE A 104 4.92 -4.31 -12.87
N ARG A 105 4.35 -5.50 -12.75
CA ARG A 105 4.77 -6.69 -13.49
C ARG A 105 3.59 -7.30 -14.21
N GLU A 106 3.75 -7.55 -15.49
CA GLU A 106 2.78 -8.32 -16.27
C GLU A 106 2.83 -9.80 -15.86
N HIS A 107 1.66 -10.44 -15.82
CA HIS A 107 1.58 -11.88 -15.58
C HIS A 107 2.21 -12.65 -16.76
N PRO A 108 2.88 -13.79 -16.51
CA PRO A 108 3.55 -14.56 -17.56
C PRO A 108 2.61 -15.04 -18.69
N ASP A 109 1.33 -15.17 -18.41
CA ASP A 109 0.30 -15.56 -19.37
C ASP A 109 -0.28 -14.38 -20.17
N GLY A 110 0.17 -13.14 -19.89
CA GLY A 110 -0.30 -11.92 -20.55
C GLY A 110 -1.73 -11.50 -20.17
N ARG A 111 -2.32 -12.10 -19.12
CA ARG A 111 -3.74 -11.93 -18.76
C ARG A 111 -3.96 -10.96 -17.60
N GLY A 112 -2.94 -10.20 -17.24
CA GLY A 112 -3.04 -9.24 -16.14
C GLY A 112 -1.71 -8.73 -15.63
N TRP A 113 -1.77 -7.99 -14.52
CA TRP A 113 -0.61 -7.36 -13.89
C TRP A 113 -0.69 -7.46 -12.36
N ASP A 114 0.45 -7.58 -11.72
CA ASP A 114 0.62 -7.33 -10.29
C ASP A 114 1.31 -5.98 -10.09
N ILE A 115 0.74 -5.17 -9.20
CA ILE A 115 1.28 -3.88 -8.77
C ILE A 115 1.77 -4.06 -7.34
N TYR A 116 3.05 -3.84 -7.13
CA TYR A 116 3.74 -3.92 -5.84
C TYR A 116 3.99 -2.51 -5.35
N VAL A 117 3.55 -2.18 -4.14
CA VAL A 117 3.79 -0.87 -3.52
C VAL A 117 4.45 -1.11 -2.17
N ARG A 118 5.71 -0.70 -2.03
CA ARG A 118 6.47 -0.81 -0.78
C ARG A 118 6.41 0.50 -0.01
N THR A 119 6.07 0.40 1.26
CA THR A 119 5.97 1.53 2.17
C THR A 119 6.72 1.23 3.47
N GLU A 120 6.97 2.27 4.26
CA GLU A 120 7.42 2.10 5.64
C GLU A 120 6.46 1.18 6.42
N LEU A 121 7.01 0.35 7.31
CA LEU A 121 6.23 -0.55 8.17
C LEU A 121 5.90 0.15 9.47
N LEU A 122 4.64 0.53 9.65
CA LEU A 122 4.13 1.20 10.84
C LEU A 122 2.90 0.48 11.40
N PRO A 123 2.67 0.53 12.71
CA PRO A 123 1.42 0.05 13.30
C PRO A 123 0.25 0.91 12.85
N SER A 124 -0.90 0.26 12.58
CA SER A 124 -2.15 0.97 12.36
C SER A 124 -2.60 1.69 13.65
N LEU A 125 -3.39 2.75 13.52
CA LEU A 125 -3.94 3.46 14.69
C LEU A 125 -4.66 2.52 15.67
N PRO A 126 -5.53 1.57 15.24
CA PRO A 126 -6.13 0.61 16.17
C PRO A 126 -5.11 -0.28 16.88
N ASP A 127 -4.04 -0.69 16.19
CA ASP A 127 -2.99 -1.53 16.79
C ASP A 127 -2.17 -0.75 17.81
N TYR A 128 -1.84 0.48 17.50
CA TYR A 128 -1.12 1.38 18.39
C TYR A 128 -1.91 1.66 19.67
N LEU A 129 -3.20 2.01 19.54
CA LEU A 129 -4.05 2.37 20.67
C LEU A 129 -4.30 1.23 21.66
N ARG A 130 -4.19 -0.04 21.22
CA ARG A 130 -4.33 -1.19 22.13
C ARG A 130 -3.27 -1.22 23.24
N ASN A 131 -2.07 -0.71 22.96
CA ASN A 131 -0.93 -0.83 23.83
C ASN A 131 -0.41 0.51 24.38
N HIS A 132 -1.00 1.62 23.94
CA HIS A 132 -0.55 2.96 24.34
C HIS A 132 -1.72 3.76 24.89
N PRO A 133 -1.64 4.21 26.16
CA PRO A 133 -2.61 5.15 26.69
C PRO A 133 -2.63 6.43 25.85
N HIS A 134 -3.80 6.97 25.62
CA HIS A 134 -3.99 8.19 24.83
C HIS A 134 -4.89 9.16 25.61
N GLY A 135 -4.61 10.44 25.44
CA GLY A 135 -5.33 11.53 26.07
C GLY A 135 -5.81 12.56 25.07
N GLU A 136 -6.40 13.65 25.59
CA GLU A 136 -6.92 14.75 24.76
C GLU A 136 -5.85 15.33 23.81
N ALA A 137 -4.61 15.49 24.29
CA ALA A 137 -3.52 16.01 23.48
C ALA A 137 -3.19 15.10 22.27
N ASP A 138 -3.37 13.78 22.40
CA ASP A 138 -3.15 12.82 21.31
C ASP A 138 -4.25 12.93 20.27
N ILE A 139 -5.50 13.13 20.69
CA ILE A 139 -6.64 13.33 19.81
C ILE A 139 -6.47 14.62 19.00
N ILE A 140 -6.01 15.70 19.64
CA ILE A 140 -5.74 16.96 18.95
C ILE A 140 -4.63 16.80 17.92
N ARG A 141 -3.53 16.11 18.28
CA ARG A 141 -2.42 15.82 17.35
C ARG A 141 -2.87 14.96 16.16
N LEU A 142 -3.67 13.92 16.43
CA LEU A 142 -4.26 13.09 15.37
C LEU A 142 -5.06 13.94 14.40
N GLY A 143 -5.99 14.77 14.92
CA GLY A 143 -6.80 15.63 14.09
C GLY A 143 -5.97 16.62 13.26
N ALA A 144 -4.99 17.28 13.89
CA ALA A 144 -4.09 18.21 13.22
C ALA A 144 -3.26 17.51 12.12
N GLY A 145 -2.71 16.31 12.41
CA GLY A 145 -1.95 15.52 11.44
C GLY A 145 -2.79 15.12 10.23
N LEU A 146 -4.01 14.61 10.45
CA LEU A 146 -4.92 14.25 9.36
C LEU A 146 -5.33 15.47 8.52
N CYS A 147 -5.61 16.61 9.14
CA CYS A 147 -5.91 17.85 8.41
C CYS A 147 -4.73 18.29 7.55
N SER A 148 -3.49 18.23 8.08
CA SER A 148 -2.27 18.56 7.33
C SER A 148 -2.07 17.64 6.12
N ALA A 149 -2.23 16.33 6.32
CA ALA A 149 -2.14 15.35 5.24
C ALA A 149 -3.18 15.62 4.13
N LEU A 150 -4.43 15.83 4.53
CA LEU A 150 -5.53 16.10 3.58
C LEU A 150 -5.34 17.43 2.85
N GLU A 151 -4.86 18.47 3.53
CA GLU A 151 -4.54 19.77 2.90
C GLU A 151 -3.48 19.57 1.80
N THR A 152 -2.42 18.81 2.10
CA THR A 152 -1.36 18.52 1.12
C THR A 152 -1.90 17.76 -0.09
N CYS A 153 -2.72 16.73 0.12
CA CYS A 153 -3.38 15.99 -0.95
C CYS A 153 -4.29 16.89 -1.79
N HIS A 154 -5.16 17.65 -1.15
CA HIS A 154 -6.15 18.50 -1.83
C HIS A 154 -5.49 19.60 -2.67
N ARG A 155 -4.39 20.22 -2.18
CA ARG A 155 -3.62 21.19 -2.97
C ARG A 155 -3.03 20.60 -4.26
N ARG A 156 -2.88 19.28 -4.33
CA ARG A 156 -2.42 18.54 -5.52
C ARG A 156 -3.56 17.89 -6.31
N GLY A 157 -4.82 18.18 -5.93
CA GLY A 157 -6.00 17.60 -6.57
C GLY A 157 -6.22 16.12 -6.26
N ILE A 158 -5.55 15.60 -5.21
CA ILE A 158 -5.68 14.21 -4.77
C ILE A 158 -6.77 14.14 -3.69
N VAL A 159 -7.78 13.29 -3.89
CA VAL A 159 -8.83 12.99 -2.91
C VAL A 159 -8.56 11.59 -2.37
N HIS A 160 -8.41 11.46 -1.04
CA HIS A 160 -8.11 10.17 -0.41
C HIS A 160 -9.29 9.19 -0.53
N GLY A 161 -10.50 9.60 -0.16
CA GLY A 161 -11.75 8.84 -0.34
C GLY A 161 -12.00 7.69 0.63
N ASP A 162 -11.01 7.27 1.45
CA ASP A 162 -11.15 6.13 2.39
C ASP A 162 -10.45 6.41 3.74
N ILE A 163 -10.80 7.54 4.35
CA ILE A 163 -10.29 7.89 5.69
C ILE A 163 -11.01 7.06 6.75
N LYS A 164 -10.27 6.19 7.39
CA LYS A 164 -10.75 5.33 8.49
C LYS A 164 -9.58 4.95 9.41
N PRO A 165 -9.83 4.56 10.67
CA PRO A 165 -8.76 4.29 11.63
C PRO A 165 -7.71 3.26 11.14
N ARG A 166 -8.12 2.27 10.36
CA ARG A 166 -7.20 1.25 9.82
C ARG A 166 -6.24 1.78 8.74
N ASN A 167 -6.57 2.91 8.13
CA ASN A 167 -5.76 3.57 7.12
C ASN A 167 -4.96 4.75 7.69
N VAL A 168 -4.96 4.90 9.00
CA VAL A 168 -4.09 5.82 9.73
C VAL A 168 -3.00 5.01 10.40
N PHE A 169 -1.76 5.38 10.18
CA PHE A 169 -0.58 4.74 10.72
C PHE A 169 0.12 5.66 11.71
N VAL A 170 0.85 5.08 12.65
CA VAL A 170 1.51 5.83 13.72
C VAL A 170 3.02 5.65 13.61
N GLY A 171 3.72 6.75 13.32
CA GLY A 171 5.18 6.81 13.22
C GLY A 171 5.78 7.62 14.36
N GLY A 172 7.11 7.55 14.51
CA GLY A 172 7.83 8.21 15.60
C GLY A 172 7.61 7.52 16.95
N GLY A 173 7.85 8.26 18.03
CA GLY A 173 7.58 7.76 19.39
C GLY A 173 8.73 7.01 20.04
N ASN A 174 9.92 6.98 19.45
CA ASN A 174 11.13 6.54 20.11
C ASN A 174 11.62 7.63 21.06
N PHE A 175 12.05 7.28 22.24
CA PHE A 175 12.51 7.99 23.45
C PHE A 175 12.55 9.54 23.47
N ASN A 176 12.54 10.24 22.32
CA ASN A 176 12.52 11.71 22.21
C ASN A 176 11.79 12.20 20.94
N GLU A 177 11.18 11.33 20.15
CA GLU A 177 10.47 11.73 18.94
C GLU A 177 8.97 11.87 19.21
N GLN A 178 8.41 12.96 18.72
CA GLN A 178 6.98 13.19 18.79
C GLN A 178 6.25 12.20 17.87
N VAL A 179 5.18 11.58 18.39
CA VAL A 179 4.30 10.70 17.60
C VAL A 179 3.73 11.48 16.42
N THR A 180 3.84 10.90 15.22
CA THR A 180 3.24 11.42 13.98
C THR A 180 2.14 10.48 13.51
N TYR A 181 1.08 11.05 12.97
CA TYR A 181 -0.03 10.30 12.36
C TYR A 181 0.01 10.52 10.85
N LYS A 182 -0.04 9.40 10.12
CA LYS A 182 0.13 9.33 8.67
C LYS A 182 -1.05 8.66 8.01
#